data_ec97089481fc3b1dcff413d3dfdd2799
#
_entry.id   ec97089481fc3b1dcff413d3dfdd2799
#
_cell.length_a   1.000
_cell.length_b   1.000
_cell.length_c   1.000
_cell.angle_alpha   90.00
_cell.angle_beta   90.00
_cell.angle_gamma   90.00
#
_symmetry.space_group_name_H-M   'P 1'
#
loop_
_entity.id
_entity.type
_entity.pdbx_description
1 polymer ?
#
loop_
_entity_poly.entity_id
_entity_poly.type
_entity_poly.pdbx_seq_one_letter_code
_entity_poly.pdbx_strand_id
1 'polypeptide(L)'
;MKIIDAHLHLFPESKAWAEEMARNVGHHNSTEHLRQVYRELGIVHGVVMGNHSLETGEAPGPGDLFHYCVGLDGSLLDEEGRPPQDLAEQVEVHLRRESCCGIKLYPGYNRIALTDPLYGPLY
;
A
#
# COMPACT_ATOMS: atom_id res chain seq x y z
N MET A 1 -11.44 -22.68 -7.54
CA MET A 1 -12.00 -21.64 -6.63
C MET A 1 -11.30 -20.32 -6.99
N LYS A 2 -11.99 -19.19 -7.04
CA LYS A 2 -11.35 -17.88 -7.24
C LYS A 2 -10.98 -17.30 -5.87
N ILE A 3 -9.77 -16.82 -5.72
CA ILE A 3 -9.23 -16.28 -4.48
C ILE A 3 -8.91 -14.79 -4.69
N ILE A 4 -9.17 -13.97 -3.69
CA ILE A 4 -8.69 -12.59 -3.60
C ILE A 4 -7.68 -12.54 -2.47
N ASP A 5 -6.47 -12.05 -2.76
CA ASP A 5 -5.47 -11.74 -1.75
C ASP A 5 -5.80 -10.37 -1.15
N ALA A 6 -6.36 -10.37 0.05
CA ALA A 6 -6.89 -9.14 0.66
C ALA A 6 -5.82 -8.31 1.40
N HIS A 7 -4.55 -8.74 1.43
CA HIS A 7 -3.49 -8.02 2.12
C HIS A 7 -2.10 -8.40 1.61
N LEU A 8 -1.56 -7.61 0.72
CA LEU A 8 -0.18 -7.77 0.28
C LEU A 8 0.56 -6.43 0.28
N HIS A 9 1.88 -6.53 0.24
CA HIS A 9 2.77 -5.38 0.06
C HIS A 9 3.54 -5.56 -1.25
N LEU A 10 3.60 -4.50 -2.04
CA LEU A 10 4.43 -4.45 -3.24
C LEU A 10 5.60 -3.50 -2.99
N PHE A 11 6.76 -3.94 -3.43
CA PHE A 11 7.96 -3.12 -3.42
C PHE A 11 8.40 -2.84 -4.86
N PRO A 12 8.90 -1.63 -5.18
CA PRO A 12 9.39 -1.32 -6.50
C PRO A 12 10.45 -2.35 -6.94
N GLU A 13 10.36 -2.81 -8.20
CA GLU A 13 11.29 -3.81 -8.75
C GLU A 13 12.75 -3.36 -8.70
N SER A 14 12.98 -2.04 -8.68
CA SER A 14 14.32 -1.43 -8.54
C SER A 14 14.94 -1.57 -7.15
N LYS A 15 14.21 -2.05 -6.14
CA LYS A 15 14.73 -2.18 -4.77
C LYS A 15 15.52 -3.50 -4.63
N ALA A 16 16.84 -3.40 -4.66
CA ALA A 16 17.75 -4.56 -4.60
C ALA A 16 17.54 -5.44 -3.35
N TRP A 17 17.28 -4.83 -2.19
CA TRP A 17 17.02 -5.58 -0.97
C TRP A 17 15.73 -6.42 -1.04
N ALA A 18 14.69 -5.92 -1.73
CA ALA A 18 13.44 -6.67 -1.91
C ALA A 18 13.64 -7.87 -2.84
N GLU A 19 14.42 -7.71 -3.90
CA GLU A 19 14.81 -8.82 -4.77
C GLU A 19 15.66 -9.86 -4.03
N GLU A 20 16.60 -9.43 -3.20
CA GLU A 20 17.40 -10.33 -2.36
C GLU A 20 16.54 -11.14 -1.40
N MET A 21 15.61 -10.47 -0.71
CA MET A 21 14.64 -11.16 0.17
C MET A 21 13.78 -12.18 -0.58
N ALA A 22 13.29 -11.82 -1.75
CA ALA A 22 12.50 -12.71 -2.59
C ALA A 22 13.30 -13.95 -3.01
N ARG A 23 14.55 -13.77 -3.46
CA ARG A 23 15.45 -14.87 -3.86
C ARG A 23 15.73 -15.84 -2.72
N ASN A 24 15.88 -15.35 -1.50
CA ASN A 24 16.13 -16.18 -0.31
C ASN A 24 15.01 -17.19 -0.02
N VAL A 25 13.81 -16.95 -0.57
CA VAL A 25 12.64 -17.84 -0.46
C VAL A 25 12.22 -18.45 -1.80
N GLY A 26 13.06 -18.38 -2.81
CA GLY A 26 12.84 -18.98 -4.12
C GLY A 26 11.93 -18.19 -5.07
N HIS A 27 11.77 -16.90 -4.83
CA HIS A 27 10.93 -16.00 -5.62
C HIS A 27 11.73 -14.85 -6.26
N HIS A 28 11.04 -13.99 -6.99
CA HIS A 28 11.56 -12.75 -7.57
C HIS A 28 10.64 -11.58 -7.22
N ASN A 29 11.23 -10.41 -6.92
CA ASN A 29 10.48 -9.18 -6.72
C ASN A 29 10.14 -8.55 -8.08
N SER A 30 9.21 -9.17 -8.81
CA SER A 30 8.71 -8.65 -10.07
C SER A 30 7.21 -8.88 -10.23
N THR A 31 6.56 -7.95 -10.91
CA THR A 31 5.13 -8.05 -11.24
C THR A 31 4.83 -9.29 -12.10
N GLU A 32 5.72 -9.64 -13.03
CA GLU A 32 5.54 -10.82 -13.88
C GLU A 32 5.58 -12.12 -13.07
N HIS A 33 6.55 -12.24 -12.15
CA HIS A 33 6.61 -13.42 -11.27
C HIS A 33 5.35 -13.51 -10.38
N LEU A 34 4.89 -12.39 -9.83
CA LEU A 34 3.67 -12.35 -9.02
C LEU A 34 2.43 -12.76 -9.85
N ARG A 35 2.32 -12.31 -11.09
CA ARG A 35 1.25 -12.74 -12.02
C ARG A 35 1.29 -14.26 -12.26
N GLN A 36 2.47 -14.84 -12.40
CA GLN A 36 2.62 -16.28 -12.56
C GLN A 36 2.14 -17.01 -11.29
N VAL A 37 2.62 -16.64 -10.12
CA VAL A 37 2.22 -17.22 -8.83
C VAL A 37 0.71 -17.10 -8.61
N TYR A 38 0.11 -15.96 -8.92
CA TYR A 38 -1.33 -15.74 -8.79
C TYR A 38 -2.13 -16.70 -9.69
N ARG A 39 -1.69 -16.88 -10.94
CA ARG A 39 -2.33 -17.87 -11.86
C ARG A 39 -2.25 -19.28 -11.31
N GLU A 40 -1.08 -19.70 -10.82
CA GLU A 40 -0.84 -21.04 -10.27
C GLU A 40 -1.70 -21.32 -9.03
N LEU A 41 -1.87 -20.31 -8.16
CA LEU A 41 -2.66 -20.42 -6.93
C LEU A 41 -4.16 -20.16 -7.12
N GLY A 42 -4.59 -19.72 -8.29
CA GLY A 42 -5.98 -19.34 -8.55
C GLY A 42 -6.38 -18.01 -7.89
N ILE A 43 -5.40 -17.16 -7.59
CA ILE A 43 -5.63 -15.80 -7.10
C ILE A 43 -5.96 -14.92 -8.30
N VAL A 44 -7.10 -14.27 -8.26
CA VAL A 44 -7.61 -13.47 -9.39
C VAL A 44 -7.40 -11.98 -9.19
N HIS A 45 -7.17 -11.54 -7.97
CA HIS A 45 -7.00 -10.14 -7.62
C HIS A 45 -6.32 -9.97 -6.27
N GLY A 46 -5.62 -8.84 -6.08
CA GLY A 46 -4.97 -8.47 -4.83
C GLY A 46 -5.36 -7.08 -4.33
N VAL A 47 -5.29 -6.88 -3.01
CA VAL A 47 -5.44 -5.57 -2.37
C VAL A 47 -4.10 -5.18 -1.73
N VAL A 48 -3.43 -4.20 -2.33
CA VAL A 48 -2.13 -3.72 -1.85
C VAL A 48 -2.31 -2.78 -0.68
N MET A 49 -1.59 -3.03 0.40
CA MET A 49 -1.43 -2.07 1.49
C MET A 49 -0.35 -1.07 1.08
N GLY A 50 -0.74 0.06 0.53
CA GLY A 50 0.11 1.01 -0.15
C GLY A 50 0.93 1.88 0.78
N ASN A 51 1.97 1.33 1.39
CA ASN A 51 2.78 1.96 2.44
C ASN A 51 3.39 3.31 2.04
N HIS A 52 3.72 3.53 0.76
CA HIS A 52 4.35 4.75 0.28
C HIS A 52 3.51 5.49 -0.76
N SER A 53 2.21 5.19 -0.82
CA SER A 53 1.33 5.76 -1.86
C SER A 53 1.21 7.28 -1.76
N LEU A 54 1.15 7.83 -0.55
CA LEU A 54 1.09 9.28 -0.35
C LEU A 54 2.39 9.96 -0.74
N GLU A 55 3.54 9.40 -0.35
CA GLU A 55 4.85 9.95 -0.66
C GLU A 55 5.09 9.99 -2.18
N THR A 56 4.74 8.95 -2.88
CA THR A 56 4.97 8.86 -4.34
C THR A 56 3.87 9.52 -5.16
N GLY A 57 2.69 9.72 -4.58
CA GLY A 57 1.50 10.16 -5.31
C GLY A 57 0.98 9.16 -6.33
N GLU A 58 1.51 7.93 -6.36
CA GLU A 58 1.21 6.92 -7.37
C GLU A 58 0.41 5.74 -6.80
N ALA A 59 -0.32 5.05 -7.67
CA ALA A 59 -0.94 3.78 -7.32
C ALA A 59 0.13 2.68 -7.35
N PRO A 60 0.20 1.81 -6.32
CA PRO A 60 1.13 0.69 -6.32
C PRO A 60 0.66 -0.40 -7.28
N GLY A 61 1.48 -0.73 -8.26
CA GLY A 61 1.26 -1.83 -9.18
C GLY A 61 0.19 -1.60 -10.26
N PRO A 62 -0.01 -2.57 -11.14
CA PRO A 62 -0.96 -2.48 -12.26
C PRO A 62 -2.41 -2.64 -11.80
N GLY A 63 -3.29 -1.72 -12.22
CA GLY A 63 -4.69 -1.67 -11.82
C GLY A 63 -5.56 -2.83 -12.32
N ASP A 64 -5.12 -3.58 -13.33
CA ASP A 64 -5.80 -4.78 -13.82
C ASP A 64 -5.66 -5.98 -12.85
N LEU A 65 -4.66 -5.95 -11.98
CA LEU A 65 -4.35 -7.03 -11.02
C LEU A 65 -4.62 -6.60 -9.59
N PHE A 66 -4.53 -5.31 -9.28
CA PHE A 66 -4.58 -4.81 -7.91
C PHE A 66 -5.53 -3.62 -7.74
N HIS A 67 -6.24 -3.64 -6.62
CA HIS A 67 -6.66 -2.43 -5.93
C HIS A 67 -5.69 -2.13 -4.80
N TYR A 68 -5.79 -0.94 -4.20
CA TYR A 68 -4.93 -0.59 -3.09
C TYR A 68 -5.64 0.26 -2.03
N CYS A 69 -5.14 0.18 -0.81
CA CYS A 69 -5.45 1.17 0.22
C CYS A 69 -4.28 2.16 0.29
N VAL A 70 -4.58 3.46 0.27
CA VAL A 70 -3.56 4.48 0.51
C VAL A 70 -3.04 4.38 1.93
N GLY A 71 -1.73 4.22 2.11
CA GLY A 71 -1.12 3.98 3.41
C GLY A 71 -0.73 5.27 4.11
N LEU A 72 -1.17 5.40 5.35
CA LEU A 72 -0.75 6.45 6.29
C LEU A 72 0.26 5.84 7.25
N ASP A 73 1.49 5.70 6.82
CA ASP A 73 2.58 5.18 7.64
C ASP A 73 3.34 6.31 8.37
N GLY A 74 4.32 5.95 9.20
CA GLY A 74 5.05 6.91 10.03
C GLY A 74 5.92 7.91 9.25
N SER A 75 6.11 7.71 7.94
CA SER A 75 6.83 8.67 7.09
C SER A 75 6.03 9.94 6.82
N LEU A 76 4.73 9.92 7.15
CA LEU A 76 3.85 11.09 7.02
C LEU A 76 4.03 12.13 8.12
N LEU A 77 4.70 11.77 9.20
CA LEU A 77 4.87 12.68 10.32
C LEU A 77 6.21 13.42 10.18
N ASP A 78 6.21 14.71 10.44
CA ASP A 78 7.45 15.47 10.56
C ASP A 78 8.23 15.08 11.83
N GLU A 79 9.39 15.71 12.05
CA GLU A 79 10.23 15.42 13.22
C GLU A 79 9.52 15.72 14.55
N GLU A 80 8.51 16.59 14.53
CA GLU A 80 7.68 16.92 15.68
C GLU A 80 6.43 16.04 15.80
N GLY A 81 6.27 15.05 14.91
CA GLY A 81 5.15 14.11 14.92
C GLY A 81 3.84 14.68 14.38
N ARG A 82 3.90 15.72 13.53
CA ARG A 82 2.72 16.35 12.92
C ARG A 82 2.52 15.89 11.48
N PRO A 83 1.28 15.72 11.03
CA PRO A 83 0.98 15.39 9.65
C PRO A 83 1.14 16.62 8.74
N PRO A 84 1.25 16.43 7.42
CA PRO A 84 1.09 17.51 6.46
C PRO A 84 -0.25 18.22 6.66
N GLN A 85 -0.26 19.54 6.47
CA GLN A 85 -1.48 20.35 6.61
C GLN A 85 -2.56 19.96 5.59
N ASP A 86 -2.16 19.48 4.43
CA ASP A 86 -2.98 19.06 3.30
C ASP A 86 -3.22 17.54 3.24
N LEU A 87 -3.03 16.82 4.37
CA LEU A 87 -3.17 15.36 4.42
C LEU A 87 -4.49 14.86 3.83
N ALA A 88 -5.61 15.50 4.18
CA ALA A 88 -6.92 15.09 3.69
C ALA A 88 -7.02 15.26 2.17
N GLU A 89 -6.49 16.35 1.61
CA GLU A 89 -6.48 16.60 0.17
C GLU A 89 -5.62 15.58 -0.57
N GLN A 90 -4.45 15.25 -0.03
CA GLN A 90 -3.58 14.22 -0.59
C GLN A 90 -4.26 12.86 -0.61
N VAL A 91 -4.91 12.47 0.49
CA VAL A 91 -5.67 11.22 0.58
C VAL A 91 -6.85 11.21 -0.39
N GLU A 92 -7.58 12.32 -0.51
CA GLU A 92 -8.71 12.46 -1.42
C GLU A 92 -8.30 12.25 -2.88
N VAL A 93 -7.14 12.74 -3.30
CA VAL A 93 -6.58 12.50 -4.65
C VAL A 93 -6.47 10.99 -4.94
N HIS A 94 -6.07 10.21 -3.95
CA HIS A 94 -6.01 8.75 -4.09
C HIS A 94 -7.41 8.12 -4.09
N LEU A 95 -8.30 8.52 -3.19
CA LEU A 95 -9.65 7.95 -3.09
C LEU A 95 -10.52 8.20 -4.32
N ARG A 96 -10.21 9.21 -5.13
CA ARG A 96 -10.88 9.48 -6.42
C ARG A 96 -10.45 8.52 -7.53
N ARG A 97 -9.41 7.72 -7.34
CA ARG A 97 -8.95 6.73 -8.33
C ARG A 97 -9.78 5.45 -8.23
N GLU A 98 -10.19 4.92 -9.34
CA GLU A 98 -10.95 3.66 -9.41
C GLU A 98 -10.22 2.50 -8.72
N SER A 99 -8.89 2.48 -8.81
CA SER A 99 -8.06 1.44 -8.18
C SER A 99 -7.84 1.62 -6.67
N CYS A 100 -8.21 2.75 -6.07
CA CYS A 100 -8.10 2.95 -4.63
C CYS A 100 -9.38 2.52 -3.93
N CYS A 101 -9.28 1.58 -3.00
CA CYS A 101 -10.44 1.02 -2.30
C CYS A 101 -10.51 1.38 -0.80
N GLY A 102 -9.59 2.20 -0.30
CA GLY A 102 -9.62 2.63 1.09
C GLY A 102 -8.33 3.24 1.60
N ILE A 103 -8.29 3.42 2.92
CA ILE A 103 -7.15 3.97 3.65
C ILE A 103 -6.59 2.88 4.57
N LYS A 104 -5.26 2.74 4.59
CA LYS A 104 -4.55 1.86 5.52
C LYS A 104 -3.92 2.69 6.63
N LEU A 105 -4.35 2.47 7.86
CA LEU A 105 -3.79 3.10 9.06
C LEU A 105 -2.85 2.15 9.80
N TYR A 106 -1.83 2.71 10.46
CA TYR A 106 -0.83 1.98 11.23
C TYR A 106 -0.73 2.47 12.68
N PRO A 107 -1.81 2.41 13.48
CA PRO A 107 -1.84 3.01 14.81
C PRO A 107 -0.75 2.46 15.73
N GLY A 108 -0.42 1.18 15.62
CA GLY A 108 0.64 0.56 16.41
C GLY A 108 2.05 1.06 16.07
N TYR A 109 2.34 1.24 14.78
CA TYR A 109 3.63 1.77 14.33
C TYR A 109 3.76 3.26 14.61
N ASN A 110 2.72 4.01 14.30
CA ASN A 110 2.70 5.47 14.46
C ASN A 110 2.54 5.88 15.93
N ARG A 111 2.12 4.95 16.81
CA ARG A 111 1.76 5.22 18.21
C ARG A 111 0.69 6.32 18.34
N ILE A 112 -0.20 6.41 17.38
CA ILE A 112 -1.31 7.36 17.31
C ILE A 112 -2.61 6.56 17.40
N ALA A 113 -3.47 6.87 18.37
CA ALA A 113 -4.76 6.20 18.50
C ALA A 113 -5.66 6.51 17.30
N LEU A 114 -6.50 5.56 16.90
CA LEU A 114 -7.46 5.78 15.80
C LEU A 114 -8.43 6.94 16.09
N THR A 115 -8.66 7.25 17.37
CA THR A 115 -9.49 8.37 17.81
C THR A 115 -8.75 9.71 17.88
N ASP A 116 -7.47 9.74 17.49
CA ASP A 116 -6.70 10.98 17.51
C ASP A 116 -7.32 12.00 16.53
N PRO A 117 -7.40 13.29 16.91
CA PRO A 117 -7.89 14.35 16.04
C PRO A 117 -7.19 14.45 14.68
N LEU A 118 -5.97 13.97 14.55
CA LEU A 118 -5.22 13.86 13.31
C LEU A 118 -5.99 13.11 12.23
N TYR A 119 -6.69 12.03 12.60
CA TYR A 119 -7.48 11.24 11.66
C TYR A 119 -8.89 11.79 11.41
N GLY A 120 -9.31 12.80 12.18
CA GLY A 120 -10.65 13.39 12.06
C GLY A 120 -11.04 13.78 10.64
N PRO A 121 -10.17 14.50 9.88
CA PRO A 121 -10.45 14.90 8.50
C PRO A 121 -10.57 13.72 7.51
N LEU A 122 -10.20 12.50 7.90
CA LEU A 122 -10.22 11.32 7.05
C LEU A 122 -11.49 10.47 7.23
N TYR A 123 -12.30 10.76 8.25
CA TYR A 123 -13.57 10.10 8.53
C TYR A 123 -14.75 10.85 7.92
#